data_db2f210f551a35214157f5c7bb4dcd77
#
_entry.id   db2f210f551a35214157f5c7bb4dcd77
#
_cell.length_a   1.000
_cell.length_b   1.000
_cell.length_c   1.000
_cell.angle_alpha   90.00
_cell.angle_beta   90.00
_cell.angle_gamma   90.00
#
_symmetry.space_group_name_H-M   'P 1'
#
loop_
_entity.id
_entity.type
_entity.pdbx_description
1 polymer ?
#
loop_
_entity_poly.entity_id
_entity_poly.type
_entity_poly.pdbx_seq_one_letter_code
_entity_poly.pdbx_strand_id
1 'polypeptide(L)'
;LSLVLLALASTDAAAEAYLRVLAQKAPVHSGPGGNYREVFIAERGQVFQVLERGTRDYWFKIELEDGTSGWILGDVVTPFEVGPDSEAGVFTRMGRAIKGAILGPSPVAYAHVGLSFSAGILDQEGMYLLRPSYLVDPYWAIEGFAGLSPRSEKDVFLGGLGFVLRMAPGAVIGPYAGIGLGAAHIRPKEDNFVDKKETLMALGAGGGIEITFKKQITLRLDARNWSLFNQNHANNGQEYSGGLAIFF
;
A
#
# COMPACT_ATOMS: atom_id res chain seq x y z
N LEU A 1 -8.29 -46.43 3.60
CA LEU A 1 -7.26 -45.74 4.40
C LEU A 1 -6.06 -45.42 3.47
N SER A 2 -6.11 -44.28 2.77
CA SER A 2 -5.03 -43.85 1.87
C SER A 2 -4.17 -42.81 2.58
N LEU A 3 -2.96 -43.20 2.85
CA LEU A 3 -1.90 -42.38 3.42
C LEU A 3 -1.39 -41.44 2.33
N VAL A 4 -1.72 -40.15 2.38
CA VAL A 4 -1.09 -39.12 1.52
C VAL A 4 0.25 -38.75 2.15
N LEU A 5 1.32 -39.25 1.55
CA LEU A 5 2.67 -38.91 1.90
C LEU A 5 2.95 -37.48 1.38
N LEU A 6 2.93 -36.50 2.27
CA LEU A 6 3.34 -35.13 1.97
C LEU A 6 4.86 -35.11 1.89
N ALA A 7 5.42 -35.14 0.67
CA ALA A 7 6.84 -34.91 0.44
C ALA A 7 7.15 -33.45 0.77
N LEU A 8 7.76 -33.22 1.92
CA LEU A 8 8.42 -31.96 2.26
C LEU A 8 9.65 -31.83 1.34
N ALA A 9 9.49 -31.12 0.23
CA ALA A 9 10.63 -30.64 -0.51
C ALA A 9 11.38 -29.64 0.39
N SER A 10 12.49 -30.06 0.93
CA SER A 10 13.49 -29.19 1.53
C SER A 10 14.03 -28.30 0.41
N THR A 11 13.46 -27.09 0.26
CA THR A 11 14.14 -26.04 -0.49
C THR A 11 15.37 -25.68 0.34
N ASP A 12 16.55 -25.97 -0.20
CA ASP A 12 17.80 -25.41 0.28
C ASP A 12 17.58 -23.89 0.40
N ALA A 13 17.56 -23.40 1.63
CA ALA A 13 17.59 -21.97 1.90
C ALA A 13 18.98 -21.50 1.46
N ALA A 14 19.09 -21.04 0.22
CA ALA A 14 20.27 -20.33 -0.24
C ALA A 14 20.46 -19.16 0.74
N ALA A 15 21.61 -19.14 1.41
CA ALA A 15 21.97 -18.06 2.31
C ALA A 15 21.91 -16.76 1.51
N GLU A 16 21.00 -15.85 1.89
CA GLU A 16 20.88 -14.55 1.23
C GLU A 16 22.18 -13.80 1.44
N ALA A 17 22.91 -13.56 0.38
CA ALA A 17 24.16 -12.81 0.41
C ALA A 17 23.85 -11.31 0.29
N TYR A 18 24.46 -10.53 1.16
CA TYR A 18 24.38 -9.09 1.14
C TYR A 18 25.75 -8.48 0.91
N LEU A 19 25.77 -7.29 0.31
CA LEU A 19 26.97 -6.48 0.13
C LEU A 19 26.77 -5.11 0.80
N ARG A 20 27.81 -4.65 1.49
CA ARG A 20 27.88 -3.30 2.06
C ARG A 20 28.83 -2.44 1.23
N VAL A 21 28.42 -1.24 0.87
CA VAL A 21 29.22 -0.28 0.11
C VAL A 21 30.31 0.33 1.01
N LEU A 22 31.56 0.26 0.55
CA LEU A 22 32.74 0.80 1.23
C LEU A 22 33.11 2.19 0.71
N ALA A 23 32.96 2.42 -0.59
CA ALA A 23 33.27 3.69 -1.22
C ALA A 23 32.29 4.79 -0.81
N GLN A 24 32.72 6.05 -0.80
CA GLN A 24 31.81 7.17 -0.51
C GLN A 24 30.67 7.25 -1.53
N LYS A 25 30.97 6.96 -2.80
CA LYS A 25 30.02 6.84 -3.91
C LYS A 25 30.45 5.67 -4.78
N ALA A 26 29.53 4.78 -5.09
CA ALA A 26 29.75 3.62 -5.94
C ALA A 26 28.70 3.62 -7.06
N PRO A 27 29.11 3.77 -8.33
CA PRO A 27 28.18 3.71 -9.44
C PRO A 27 27.62 2.29 -9.60
N VAL A 28 26.32 2.20 -9.80
CA VAL A 28 25.61 0.98 -10.16
C VAL A 28 25.23 1.07 -11.63
N HIS A 29 25.60 0.05 -12.40
CA HIS A 29 25.44 0.03 -13.85
C HIS A 29 24.29 -0.88 -14.30
N SER A 30 23.79 -0.65 -15.50
CA SER A 30 22.74 -1.50 -16.10
C SER A 30 23.24 -2.88 -16.54
N GLY A 31 24.56 -3.14 -16.50
CA GLY A 31 25.18 -4.40 -16.87
C GLY A 31 26.55 -4.58 -16.20
N PRO A 32 27.15 -5.78 -16.28
CA PRO A 32 28.40 -6.13 -15.60
C PRO A 32 29.62 -5.54 -16.32
N GLY A 33 29.89 -4.26 -16.13
CA GLY A 33 31.04 -3.58 -16.71
C GLY A 33 30.92 -2.05 -16.65
N GLY A 34 32.07 -1.37 -16.60
CA GLY A 34 32.15 0.09 -16.54
C GLY A 34 31.64 0.83 -17.77
N ASN A 35 31.44 0.14 -18.90
CA ASN A 35 30.94 0.71 -20.15
C ASN A 35 29.40 0.75 -20.19
N TYR A 36 28.72 0.13 -19.24
CA TYR A 36 27.28 0.18 -19.15
C TYR A 36 26.82 1.48 -18.48
N ARG A 37 25.62 1.92 -18.82
CA ARG A 37 25.03 3.15 -18.28
C ARG A 37 24.87 3.05 -16.76
N GLU A 38 25.27 4.11 -16.05
CA GLU A 38 24.97 4.28 -14.64
C GLU A 38 23.46 4.44 -14.43
N VAL A 39 22.87 3.63 -13.55
CA VAL A 39 21.45 3.63 -13.22
C VAL A 39 21.18 4.15 -11.81
N PHE A 40 22.20 4.04 -10.92
CA PHE A 40 22.09 4.47 -9.54
C PHE A 40 23.48 4.78 -8.98
N ILE A 41 23.58 5.64 -7.97
CA ILE A 41 24.82 5.90 -7.22
C ILE A 41 24.58 5.48 -5.78
N ALA A 42 25.24 4.40 -5.39
CA ALA A 42 25.18 3.90 -4.03
C ALA A 42 26.14 4.68 -3.11
N GLU A 43 25.71 4.94 -1.89
CA GLU A 43 26.47 5.66 -0.89
C GLU A 43 27.10 4.72 0.13
N ARG A 44 28.15 5.21 0.81
CA ARG A 44 28.86 4.45 1.83
C ARG A 44 27.94 3.93 2.93
N GLY A 45 28.04 2.63 3.22
CA GLY A 45 27.28 1.99 4.28
C GLY A 45 25.95 1.41 3.83
N GLN A 46 25.47 1.73 2.63
CA GLN A 46 24.28 1.08 2.08
C GLN A 46 24.51 -0.43 1.90
N VAL A 47 23.46 -1.20 2.14
CA VAL A 47 23.49 -2.67 2.06
C VAL A 47 22.49 -3.12 1.01
N PHE A 48 22.94 -3.93 0.08
CA PHE A 48 22.14 -4.47 -1.02
C PHE A 48 22.12 -5.98 -0.99
N GLN A 49 20.99 -6.58 -1.36
CA GLN A 49 20.88 -8.00 -1.58
C GLN A 49 21.55 -8.39 -2.90
N VAL A 50 22.36 -9.46 -2.87
CA VAL A 50 22.99 -10.00 -4.07
C VAL A 50 22.03 -10.97 -4.74
N LEU A 51 21.68 -10.67 -5.99
CA LEU A 51 20.84 -11.54 -6.81
C LEU A 51 21.68 -12.55 -7.60
N GLU A 52 22.88 -12.11 -8.06
CA GLU A 52 23.73 -12.91 -8.92
C GLU A 52 25.19 -12.43 -8.80
N ARG A 53 26.12 -13.37 -8.91
CA ARG A 53 27.54 -13.06 -9.05
C ARG A 53 27.94 -13.22 -10.52
N GLY A 54 28.48 -12.18 -11.12
CA GLY A 54 29.00 -12.23 -12.48
C GLY A 54 30.15 -13.25 -12.59
N THR A 55 30.12 -14.08 -13.62
CA THR A 55 31.12 -15.14 -13.86
C THR A 55 32.48 -14.60 -14.34
N ARG A 56 32.53 -13.35 -14.78
CA ARG A 56 33.73 -12.62 -15.22
C ARG A 56 33.73 -11.25 -14.54
N ASP A 57 34.88 -10.79 -14.06
CA ASP A 57 35.16 -9.40 -13.68
C ASP A 57 34.52 -8.84 -12.40
N TYR A 58 34.42 -9.60 -11.30
CA TYR A 58 34.08 -9.09 -9.96
C TYR A 58 32.83 -8.18 -9.87
N TRP A 59 31.84 -8.35 -10.75
CA TRP A 59 30.59 -7.63 -10.71
C TRP A 59 29.52 -8.42 -9.98
N PHE A 60 28.74 -7.72 -9.14
CA PHE A 60 27.61 -8.29 -8.44
C PHE A 60 26.33 -7.64 -8.92
N LYS A 61 25.33 -8.45 -9.25
CA LYS A 61 23.98 -7.97 -9.51
C LYS A 61 23.27 -7.82 -8.17
N ILE A 62 22.80 -6.60 -7.91
CA ILE A 62 22.16 -6.22 -6.66
C ILE A 62 20.71 -5.79 -6.92
N GLU A 63 19.86 -5.95 -5.90
CA GLU A 63 18.51 -5.39 -5.89
C GLU A 63 18.55 -3.99 -5.29
N LEU A 64 18.01 -3.00 -6.02
CA LEU A 64 17.84 -1.63 -5.55
C LEU A 64 16.54 -1.49 -4.75
N GLU A 65 16.41 -0.40 -3.99
CA GLU A 65 15.26 -0.16 -3.11
C GLU A 65 13.92 -0.06 -3.86
N ASP A 66 13.97 0.34 -5.13
CA ASP A 66 12.81 0.41 -6.03
C ASP A 66 12.41 -0.94 -6.65
N GLY A 67 13.13 -2.02 -6.31
CA GLY A 67 12.91 -3.37 -6.85
C GLY A 67 13.52 -3.57 -8.25
N THR A 68 14.22 -2.59 -8.80
CA THR A 68 15.04 -2.77 -10.00
C THR A 68 16.36 -3.44 -9.67
N SER A 69 17.06 -3.97 -10.67
CA SER A 69 18.38 -4.56 -10.46
C SER A 69 19.45 -3.78 -11.21
N GLY A 70 20.63 -3.74 -10.61
CA GLY A 70 21.82 -3.13 -11.22
C GLY A 70 23.07 -3.94 -10.87
N TRP A 71 24.18 -3.56 -11.49
CA TRP A 71 25.47 -4.21 -11.30
C TRP A 71 26.45 -3.26 -10.60
N ILE A 72 27.04 -3.72 -9.51
CA ILE A 72 28.05 -2.97 -8.74
C ILE A 72 29.39 -3.73 -8.76
N LEU A 73 30.49 -2.98 -8.81
CA LEU A 73 31.84 -3.53 -8.83
C LEU A 73 32.21 -4.09 -7.45
N GLY A 74 32.80 -5.28 -7.40
CA GLY A 74 33.19 -5.96 -6.17
C GLY A 74 34.22 -5.22 -5.33
N ASP A 75 35.09 -4.43 -5.96
CA ASP A 75 36.17 -3.70 -5.27
C ASP A 75 35.65 -2.56 -4.38
N VAL A 76 34.42 -2.09 -4.61
CA VAL A 76 33.81 -1.00 -3.83
C VAL A 76 32.83 -1.47 -2.77
N VAL A 77 32.69 -2.80 -2.60
CA VAL A 77 31.75 -3.43 -1.66
C VAL A 77 32.46 -4.52 -0.85
N THR A 78 31.88 -4.91 0.27
CA THR A 78 32.33 -6.06 1.06
C THR A 78 31.16 -7.00 1.33
N PRO A 79 31.38 -8.32 1.31
CA PRO A 79 30.36 -9.27 1.72
C PRO A 79 29.89 -8.95 3.13
N PHE A 80 28.58 -8.96 3.30
CA PHE A 80 27.93 -8.76 4.59
C PHE A 80 27.07 -10.00 4.85
N GLU A 81 27.62 -10.94 5.60
CA GLU A 81 26.84 -12.07 6.08
C GLU A 81 25.91 -11.57 7.18
N VAL A 82 24.62 -11.57 6.90
CA VAL A 82 23.63 -11.51 7.96
C VAL A 82 23.67 -12.85 8.65
N GLY A 83 24.46 -12.93 9.72
CA GLY A 83 24.46 -14.12 10.57
C GLY A 83 23.02 -14.46 10.94
N PRO A 84 22.65 -15.73 11.07
CA PRO A 84 21.34 -16.09 11.55
C PRO A 84 21.23 -15.48 12.96
N ASP A 85 20.53 -14.36 13.08
CA ASP A 85 20.09 -13.85 14.37
C ASP A 85 19.29 -14.98 15.01
N SER A 86 19.91 -15.68 15.91
CA SER A 86 19.43 -16.92 16.54
C SER A 86 18.15 -16.72 17.35
N GLU A 87 17.61 -15.49 17.40
CA GLU A 87 16.41 -15.12 18.18
C GLU A 87 15.29 -14.50 17.37
N ALA A 88 15.45 -14.28 16.06
CA ALA A 88 14.31 -13.84 15.24
C ALA A 88 13.37 -15.02 15.01
N GLY A 89 12.27 -15.06 15.75
CA GLY A 89 11.26 -16.10 15.66
C GLY A 89 10.75 -16.29 14.23
N VAL A 90 10.21 -17.49 13.93
CA VAL A 90 9.67 -17.88 12.62
C VAL A 90 8.75 -16.80 12.00
N PHE A 91 7.97 -16.10 12.82
CA PHE A 91 7.12 -15.00 12.41
C PHE A 91 7.89 -13.78 11.89
N THR A 92 9.07 -13.48 12.45
CA THR A 92 9.90 -12.36 11.98
C THR A 92 10.57 -12.69 10.65
N ARG A 93 11.00 -13.94 10.44
CA ARG A 93 11.56 -14.42 9.16
C ARG A 93 10.48 -14.45 8.08
N MET A 94 9.30 -14.96 8.40
CA MET A 94 8.17 -14.98 7.48
C MET A 94 7.71 -13.55 7.13
N GLY A 95 7.72 -12.64 8.10
CA GLY A 95 7.43 -11.22 7.89
C GLY A 95 8.44 -10.53 6.96
N ARG A 96 9.75 -10.83 7.09
CA ARG A 96 10.79 -10.29 6.19
C ARG A 96 10.68 -10.87 4.79
N ALA A 97 10.48 -12.19 4.66
CA ALA A 97 10.31 -12.85 3.36
C ALA A 97 9.07 -12.33 2.62
N ILE A 98 7.95 -12.15 3.32
CA ILE A 98 6.74 -11.55 2.76
C ILE A 98 6.98 -10.08 2.37
N LYS A 99 7.65 -9.31 3.23
CA LYS A 99 8.00 -7.92 2.97
C LYS A 99 8.86 -7.77 1.71
N GLY A 100 9.90 -8.58 1.55
CA GLY A 100 10.80 -8.52 0.40
C GLY A 100 10.20 -9.04 -0.91
N ALA A 101 9.32 -10.05 -0.85
CA ALA A 101 8.76 -10.70 -2.03
C ALA A 101 7.49 -10.00 -2.58
N ILE A 102 6.69 -9.38 -1.71
CA ILE A 102 5.33 -8.93 -2.05
C ILE A 102 5.17 -7.42 -1.90
N LEU A 103 5.84 -6.79 -0.91
CA LEU A 103 5.69 -5.39 -0.59
C LEU A 103 6.71 -4.52 -1.33
N GLY A 104 6.31 -3.32 -1.72
CA GLY A 104 7.15 -2.35 -2.42
C GLY A 104 6.93 -0.92 -1.93
N PRO A 105 7.80 0.03 -2.30
CA PRO A 105 7.61 1.43 -1.96
C PRO A 105 6.30 1.95 -2.55
N SER A 106 5.66 2.88 -1.85
CA SER A 106 4.38 3.42 -2.27
C SER A 106 4.53 4.27 -3.53
N PRO A 107 3.72 4.05 -4.58
CA PRO A 107 3.71 4.88 -5.78
C PRO A 107 3.17 6.29 -5.52
N VAL A 108 2.55 6.53 -4.39
CA VAL A 108 2.00 7.83 -3.96
C VAL A 108 3.04 8.95 -4.01
N ALA A 109 4.32 8.63 -3.80
CA ALA A 109 5.40 9.63 -3.87
C ALA A 109 5.57 10.28 -5.25
N TYR A 110 5.10 9.62 -6.32
CA TYR A 110 5.31 10.06 -7.71
C TYR A 110 4.00 10.20 -8.49
N ALA A 111 2.91 9.71 -7.93
CA ALA A 111 1.60 9.71 -8.59
C ALA A 111 0.91 11.07 -8.42
N HIS A 112 0.08 11.41 -9.40
CA HIS A 112 -0.78 12.60 -9.34
C HIS A 112 -2.26 12.25 -9.21
N VAL A 113 -2.64 11.04 -9.61
CA VAL A 113 -4.01 10.57 -9.60
C VAL A 113 -4.09 9.21 -8.94
N GLY A 114 -5.14 8.97 -8.21
CA GLY A 114 -5.44 7.67 -7.62
C GLY A 114 -6.90 7.30 -7.80
N LEU A 115 -7.15 6.00 -7.84
CA LEU A 115 -8.49 5.45 -7.83
C LEU A 115 -8.54 4.29 -6.85
N SER A 116 -9.44 4.34 -5.89
CA SER A 116 -9.66 3.23 -4.98
C SER A 116 -11.10 2.71 -5.06
N PHE A 117 -11.22 1.39 -4.98
CA PHE A 117 -12.48 0.69 -4.81
C PHE A 117 -12.44 -0.09 -3.50
N SER A 118 -13.45 0.10 -2.67
CA SER A 118 -13.53 -0.52 -1.35
C SER A 118 -14.92 -1.12 -1.11
N ALA A 119 -14.95 -2.17 -0.31
CA ALA A 119 -16.17 -2.72 0.25
C ALA A 119 -16.05 -2.74 1.78
N GLY A 120 -17.17 -2.61 2.46
CA GLY A 120 -17.17 -2.53 3.91
C GLY A 120 -18.56 -2.48 4.49
N ILE A 121 -18.67 -1.88 5.66
CA ILE A 121 -19.93 -1.70 6.37
C ILE A 121 -20.11 -0.21 6.75
N LEU A 122 -21.34 0.26 6.67
CA LEU A 122 -21.81 1.52 7.21
C LEU A 122 -22.98 1.25 8.15
N ASP A 123 -22.80 1.51 9.45
CA ASP A 123 -23.80 1.18 10.49
C ASP A 123 -24.28 -0.27 10.45
N GLN A 124 -23.33 -1.23 10.34
CA GLN A 124 -23.56 -2.67 10.26
C GLN A 124 -24.16 -3.17 8.93
N GLU A 125 -24.47 -2.30 8.00
CA GLU A 125 -24.98 -2.65 6.67
C GLU A 125 -23.87 -2.58 5.62
N GLY A 126 -23.91 -3.48 4.62
CA GLY A 126 -22.93 -3.54 3.56
C GLY A 126 -22.82 -2.24 2.78
N MET A 127 -21.60 -1.87 2.37
CA MET A 127 -21.34 -0.66 1.60
C MET A 127 -20.25 -0.89 0.56
N TYR A 128 -20.41 -0.29 -0.60
CA TYR A 128 -19.40 -0.20 -1.67
C TYR A 128 -19.01 1.25 -1.90
N LEU A 129 -17.73 1.48 -2.13
CA LEU A 129 -17.16 2.81 -2.25
C LEU A 129 -16.21 2.90 -3.43
N LEU A 130 -16.35 3.98 -4.19
CA LEU A 130 -15.39 4.41 -5.21
C LEU A 130 -14.80 5.76 -4.78
N ARG A 131 -13.47 5.86 -4.77
CA ARG A 131 -12.77 7.07 -4.34
C ARG A 131 -11.68 7.46 -5.34
N PRO A 132 -11.99 8.31 -6.33
CA PRO A 132 -10.97 8.99 -7.11
C PRO A 132 -10.24 10.01 -6.25
N SER A 133 -8.95 10.15 -6.43
CA SER A 133 -8.11 11.10 -5.70
C SER A 133 -7.16 11.84 -6.63
N TYR A 134 -6.93 13.12 -6.33
CA TYR A 134 -5.92 13.96 -6.94
C TYR A 134 -4.88 14.30 -5.89
N LEU A 135 -3.63 13.90 -6.11
CA LEU A 135 -2.52 14.13 -5.21
C LEU A 135 -1.92 15.50 -5.53
N VAL A 136 -2.12 16.45 -4.64
CA VAL A 136 -1.54 17.81 -4.73
C VAL A 136 -0.04 17.72 -4.50
N ASP A 137 0.36 16.92 -3.52
CA ASP A 137 1.71 16.47 -3.26
C ASP A 137 1.66 15.07 -2.61
N PRO A 138 2.80 14.42 -2.32
CA PRO A 138 2.79 13.10 -1.69
C PRO A 138 2.04 13.04 -0.35
N TYR A 139 1.99 14.13 0.41
CA TYR A 139 1.34 14.19 1.72
C TYR A 139 -0.15 14.54 1.64
N TRP A 140 -0.57 15.30 0.61
CA TRP A 140 -1.92 15.85 0.52
C TRP A 140 -2.65 15.42 -0.74
N ALA A 141 -3.88 15.00 -0.58
CA ALA A 141 -4.76 14.69 -1.70
C ALA A 141 -6.17 15.25 -1.49
N ILE A 142 -6.79 15.62 -2.59
CA ILE A 142 -8.23 15.82 -2.68
C ILE A 142 -8.84 14.50 -3.13
N GLU A 143 -9.80 13.99 -2.37
CA GLU A 143 -10.47 12.72 -2.64
C GLU A 143 -11.94 12.96 -2.91
N GLY A 144 -12.44 12.55 -4.08
CA GLY A 144 -13.86 12.36 -4.29
C GLY A 144 -14.30 11.03 -3.68
N PHE A 145 -15.56 10.93 -3.26
CA PHE A 145 -16.11 9.65 -2.85
C PHE A 145 -17.55 9.49 -3.34
N ALA A 146 -17.85 8.26 -3.76
CA ALA A 146 -19.18 7.82 -4.11
C ALA A 146 -19.42 6.45 -3.49
N GLY A 147 -20.43 6.31 -2.66
CA GLY A 147 -20.76 5.10 -1.93
C GLY A 147 -22.20 4.70 -2.11
N LEU A 148 -22.43 3.38 -2.09
CA LEU A 148 -23.75 2.77 -2.10
C LEU A 148 -23.84 1.75 -0.98
N SER A 149 -24.80 1.91 -0.08
CA SER A 149 -25.16 0.95 0.95
C SER A 149 -26.59 0.45 0.68
N PRO A 150 -26.71 -0.73 0.04
CA PRO A 150 -28.00 -1.36 -0.20
C PRO A 150 -28.50 -1.97 1.13
N ARG A 151 -29.63 -1.51 1.64
CA ARG A 151 -30.26 -2.02 2.84
C ARG A 151 -31.59 -2.73 2.49
N SER A 152 -32.16 -3.45 3.43
CA SER A 152 -33.40 -4.19 3.18
C SER A 152 -34.57 -3.26 2.84
N GLU A 153 -34.73 -2.17 3.55
CA GLU A 153 -35.85 -1.25 3.42
C GLU A 153 -35.55 0.01 2.60
N LYS A 154 -34.27 0.41 2.53
CA LYS A 154 -33.83 1.63 1.86
C LYS A 154 -32.42 1.51 1.33
N ASP A 155 -32.10 2.20 0.25
CA ASP A 155 -30.76 2.35 -0.26
C ASP A 155 -30.19 3.71 0.19
N VAL A 156 -28.91 3.72 0.58
CA VAL A 156 -28.21 4.94 0.98
C VAL A 156 -27.09 5.20 -0.03
N PHE A 157 -27.16 6.34 -0.70
CA PHE A 157 -26.12 6.85 -1.58
C PHE A 157 -25.36 7.94 -0.86
N LEU A 158 -24.07 7.79 -0.72
CA LEU A 158 -23.18 8.78 -0.09
C LEU A 158 -22.21 9.32 -1.14
N GLY A 159 -22.09 10.64 -1.26
CA GLY A 159 -21.15 11.23 -2.23
C GLY A 159 -20.66 12.60 -1.80
N GLY A 160 -19.44 12.95 -2.21
CA GLY A 160 -18.84 14.22 -1.87
C GLY A 160 -17.35 14.32 -2.18
N LEU A 161 -16.70 15.28 -1.50
CA LEU A 161 -15.29 15.56 -1.61
C LEU A 161 -14.64 15.55 -0.23
N GLY A 162 -13.36 15.26 -0.17
CA GLY A 162 -12.60 15.26 1.07
C GLY A 162 -11.13 15.60 0.85
N PHE A 163 -10.44 15.77 1.98
CA PHE A 163 -9.00 15.93 2.04
C PHE A 163 -8.40 14.73 2.78
N VAL A 164 -7.28 14.26 2.26
CA VAL A 164 -6.50 13.17 2.86
C VAL A 164 -5.10 13.67 3.15
N LEU A 165 -4.63 13.46 4.38
CA LEU A 165 -3.27 13.69 4.82
C LEU A 165 -2.58 12.34 5.02
N ARG A 166 -1.51 12.08 4.30
CA ARG A 166 -0.65 10.91 4.45
C ARG A 166 0.54 11.26 5.33
N MET A 167 0.82 10.43 6.32
CA MET A 167 1.91 10.68 7.28
C MET A 167 3.25 10.11 6.80
N ALA A 168 3.22 9.09 5.95
CA ALA A 168 4.41 8.42 5.42
C ALA A 168 4.20 7.98 3.95
N PRO A 169 4.17 8.92 2.99
CA PRO A 169 3.76 8.65 1.61
C PRO A 169 4.69 7.71 0.83
N GLY A 170 5.97 7.63 1.20
CA GLY A 170 6.94 6.71 0.56
C GLY A 170 7.05 5.35 1.25
N ALA A 171 6.38 5.16 2.38
CA ALA A 171 6.51 3.93 3.14
C ALA A 171 5.65 2.79 2.55
N VAL A 172 6.10 1.57 2.75
CA VAL A 172 5.35 0.34 2.41
C VAL A 172 4.01 0.28 3.15
N ILE A 173 3.99 0.75 4.40
CA ILE A 173 2.80 0.88 5.23
C ILE A 173 2.73 2.34 5.64
N GLY A 174 1.72 3.06 5.12
CA GLY A 174 1.51 4.48 5.35
C GLY A 174 0.19 4.73 6.09
N PRO A 175 0.22 5.28 7.30
CA PRO A 175 -0.99 5.77 7.94
C PRO A 175 -1.44 7.08 7.30
N TYR A 176 -2.75 7.31 7.28
CA TYR A 176 -3.35 8.54 6.80
C TYR A 176 -4.58 8.92 7.61
N ALA A 177 -4.93 10.20 7.57
CA ALA A 177 -6.15 10.75 8.11
C ALA A 177 -6.89 11.55 7.04
N GLY A 178 -8.19 11.72 7.20
CA GLY A 178 -8.97 12.48 6.24
C GLY A 178 -10.27 13.02 6.82
N ILE A 179 -10.74 14.07 6.17
CA ILE A 179 -12.05 14.65 6.42
C ILE A 179 -12.82 14.70 5.11
N GLY A 180 -14.14 14.61 5.15
CA GLY A 180 -14.98 14.65 3.97
C GLY A 180 -16.28 15.40 4.21
N LEU A 181 -16.74 16.10 3.19
CA LEU A 181 -18.01 16.79 3.14
C LEU A 181 -18.78 16.31 1.91
N GLY A 182 -20.08 16.04 2.10
CA GLY A 182 -20.92 15.56 1.02
C GLY A 182 -22.37 15.50 1.38
N ALA A 183 -23.10 14.65 0.68
CA ALA A 183 -24.50 14.38 0.90
C ALA A 183 -24.79 12.88 0.95
N ALA A 184 -25.70 12.49 1.80
CA ALA A 184 -26.30 11.16 1.86
C ALA A 184 -27.73 11.24 1.33
N HIS A 185 -27.99 10.56 0.22
CA HIS A 185 -29.33 10.44 -0.36
C HIS A 185 -29.93 9.10 0.02
N ILE A 186 -31.02 9.15 0.78
CA ILE A 186 -31.75 7.98 1.27
C ILE A 186 -32.94 7.75 0.35
N ARG A 187 -33.01 6.56 -0.26
CA ARG A 187 -34.09 6.16 -1.15
C ARG A 187 -34.81 4.95 -0.58
N PRO A 188 -36.06 5.08 -0.08
CA PRO A 188 -36.90 3.95 0.30
C PRO A 188 -37.17 3.05 -0.89
N LYS A 189 -37.23 1.73 -0.66
CA LYS A 189 -37.58 0.73 -1.70
C LYS A 189 -39.08 0.65 -1.94
N GLU A 190 -39.87 0.90 -0.90
CA GLU A 190 -41.34 0.97 -1.00
C GLU A 190 -41.78 2.42 -0.84
N ASP A 191 -42.60 2.88 -1.77
CA ASP A 191 -43.19 4.25 -1.74
C ASP A 191 -44.39 4.25 -0.78
N ASN A 192 -44.10 4.19 0.51
CA ASN A 192 -45.12 4.29 1.55
C ASN A 192 -45.32 5.77 1.93
N PHE A 193 -46.54 6.12 2.36
CA PHE A 193 -46.91 7.50 2.73
C PHE A 193 -46.05 8.09 3.87
N VAL A 194 -45.30 7.22 4.58
CA VAL A 194 -44.45 7.55 5.74
C VAL A 194 -42.99 7.75 5.34
N ASP A 195 -42.46 6.99 4.35
CA ASP A 195 -41.08 7.02 3.97
C ASP A 195 -40.84 7.90 2.74
N LYS A 196 -40.29 9.10 2.96
CA LYS A 196 -39.94 10.04 1.90
C LYS A 196 -38.46 9.94 1.55
N LYS A 197 -38.16 10.21 0.26
CA LYS A 197 -36.76 10.41 -0.17
C LYS A 197 -36.19 11.60 0.58
N GLU A 198 -35.02 11.41 1.17
CA GLU A 198 -34.36 12.42 1.99
C GLU A 198 -32.92 12.60 1.54
N THR A 199 -32.45 13.84 1.57
CA THR A 199 -31.04 14.16 1.34
C THR A 199 -30.50 14.86 2.57
N LEU A 200 -29.49 14.28 3.16
CA LEU A 200 -28.82 14.76 4.36
C LEU A 200 -27.45 15.31 4.00
N MET A 201 -27.02 16.35 4.66
CA MET A 201 -25.64 16.79 4.61
C MET A 201 -24.78 15.81 5.41
N ALA A 202 -23.64 15.40 4.85
CA ALA A 202 -22.74 14.42 5.46
C ALA A 202 -21.37 15.07 5.72
N LEU A 203 -20.90 14.99 6.97
CA LEU A 203 -19.55 15.36 7.37
C LEU A 203 -18.85 14.09 7.89
N GLY A 204 -17.70 13.74 7.32
CA GLY A 204 -16.94 12.57 7.70
C GLY A 204 -15.56 12.94 8.21
N ALA A 205 -15.08 12.20 9.20
CA ALA A 205 -13.70 12.27 9.66
C ALA A 205 -13.21 10.86 10.01
N GLY A 206 -11.95 10.59 9.73
CA GLY A 206 -11.37 9.28 10.03
C GLY A 206 -9.99 9.13 9.46
N GLY A 207 -9.59 7.89 9.26
CA GLY A 207 -8.28 7.57 8.72
C GLY A 207 -8.15 6.08 8.47
N GLY A 208 -6.92 5.68 8.19
CA GLY A 208 -6.64 4.29 7.88
C GLY A 208 -5.17 4.04 7.63
N ILE A 209 -4.92 2.91 7.01
CA ILE A 209 -3.60 2.50 6.57
C ILE A 209 -3.62 2.10 5.09
N GLU A 210 -2.56 2.46 4.40
CA GLU A 210 -2.26 2.03 3.03
C GLU A 210 -1.08 1.05 3.09
N ILE A 211 -1.22 -0.14 2.49
CA ILE A 211 -0.18 -1.16 2.40
C ILE A 211 0.11 -1.41 0.93
N THR A 212 1.30 -1.05 0.49
CA THR A 212 1.66 -1.12 -0.93
C THR A 212 2.36 -2.42 -1.27
N PHE A 213 1.92 -3.05 -2.35
CA PHE A 213 2.51 -4.25 -2.93
C PHE A 213 3.40 -3.91 -4.12
N LYS A 214 4.37 -4.75 -4.41
CA LYS A 214 5.11 -4.71 -5.68
C LYS A 214 4.08 -4.76 -6.82
N LYS A 215 4.16 -3.90 -7.81
CA LYS A 215 3.22 -3.68 -8.94
C LYS A 215 2.19 -2.55 -8.73
N GLN A 216 2.45 -1.64 -7.80
CA GLN A 216 1.65 -0.41 -7.62
C GLN A 216 0.21 -0.63 -7.13
N ILE A 217 -0.10 -1.81 -6.63
CA ILE A 217 -1.38 -2.08 -5.99
C ILE A 217 -1.27 -1.79 -4.51
N THR A 218 -2.15 -0.98 -3.98
CA THR A 218 -2.19 -0.62 -2.57
C THR A 218 -3.47 -1.17 -1.95
N LEU A 219 -3.33 -1.96 -0.89
CA LEU A 219 -4.45 -2.31 -0.01
C LEU A 219 -4.72 -1.11 0.90
N ARG A 220 -5.96 -0.68 0.96
CA ARG A 220 -6.41 0.42 1.79
C ARG A 220 -7.43 -0.08 2.80
N LEU A 221 -7.22 0.24 4.06
CA LEU A 221 -8.14 -0.04 5.17
C LEU A 221 -8.54 1.28 5.81
N ASP A 222 -9.83 1.53 5.89
CA ASP A 222 -10.42 2.78 6.36
C ASP A 222 -11.31 2.55 7.58
N ALA A 223 -11.29 3.52 8.50
CA ALA A 223 -12.27 3.69 9.57
C ALA A 223 -12.68 5.16 9.62
N ARG A 224 -13.96 5.45 9.40
CA ARG A 224 -14.49 6.83 9.39
C ARG A 224 -15.77 6.93 10.21
N ASN A 225 -15.97 8.08 10.80
CA ASN A 225 -17.22 8.46 11.42
C ASN A 225 -17.90 9.51 10.52
N TRP A 226 -19.16 9.27 10.20
CA TRP A 226 -20.00 10.18 9.43
C TRP A 226 -21.05 10.79 10.33
N SER A 227 -21.16 12.11 10.33
CA SER A 227 -22.26 12.84 10.92
C SER A 227 -23.21 13.28 9.81
N LEU A 228 -24.43 12.77 9.84
CA LEU A 228 -25.48 13.07 8.89
C LEU A 228 -26.44 14.10 9.52
N PHE A 229 -26.55 15.25 8.90
CA PHE A 229 -27.33 16.38 9.41
C PHE A 229 -28.64 16.53 8.66
N ASN A 230 -29.72 16.51 9.40
CA ASN A 230 -31.03 17.02 8.98
C ASN A 230 -31.33 18.29 9.76
N GLN A 231 -32.34 19.06 9.34
CA GLN A 231 -32.72 20.35 9.95
C GLN A 231 -32.93 20.28 11.48
N ASN A 232 -33.27 19.10 12.03
CA ASN A 232 -33.63 18.94 13.44
C ASN A 232 -32.78 17.87 14.20
N HIS A 233 -31.99 17.05 13.52
CA HIS A 233 -31.28 15.95 14.14
C HIS A 233 -29.94 15.68 13.45
N ALA A 234 -28.96 15.26 14.24
CA ALA A 234 -27.68 14.73 13.73
C ALA A 234 -27.60 13.24 14.06
N ASN A 235 -27.38 12.41 13.05
CA ASN A 235 -27.15 10.99 13.20
C ASN A 235 -25.69 10.69 12.88
N ASN A 236 -25.05 9.87 13.72
CA ASN A 236 -23.67 9.43 13.49
C ASN A 236 -23.67 8.02 12.94
N GLY A 237 -22.88 7.81 11.87
CA GLY A 237 -22.68 6.51 11.26
C GLY A 237 -21.19 6.14 11.26
N GLN A 238 -20.90 4.88 11.53
CA GLN A 238 -19.53 4.35 11.48
C GLN A 238 -19.30 3.57 10.20
N GLU A 239 -18.26 3.93 9.47
CA GLU A 239 -17.78 3.23 8.28
C GLU A 239 -16.49 2.47 8.61
N TYR A 240 -16.45 1.19 8.25
CA TYR A 240 -15.25 0.39 8.19
C TYR A 240 -15.18 -0.24 6.81
N SER A 241 -14.12 0.04 6.07
CA SER A 241 -13.99 -0.47 4.71
C SER A 241 -12.57 -0.91 4.38
N GLY A 242 -12.47 -1.86 3.46
CA GLY A 242 -11.22 -2.35 2.92
C GLY A 242 -11.30 -2.47 1.41
N GLY A 243 -10.21 -2.17 0.72
CA GLY A 243 -10.22 -2.18 -0.74
C GLY A 243 -8.85 -2.03 -1.36
N LEU A 244 -8.86 -1.90 -2.67
CA LEU A 244 -7.65 -1.75 -3.48
C LEU A 244 -7.61 -0.34 -4.05
N ALA A 245 -6.43 0.25 -4.03
CA ALA A 245 -6.13 1.52 -4.66
C ALA A 245 -5.00 1.34 -5.68
N ILE A 246 -5.09 2.10 -6.78
CA ILE A 246 -4.06 2.20 -7.81
C ILE A 246 -3.75 3.68 -7.96
N PHE A 247 -2.46 4.01 -8.02
CA PHE A 247 -1.97 5.37 -8.17
C PHE A 247 -1.17 5.51 -9.47
N PHE A 248 -1.36 6.64 -10.18
CA PHE A 248 -0.77 6.93 -11.50
C PHE A 248 -0.01 8.25 -11.50
#